data_df4b90c9089d34eb881be38fbf13119d
#
_entry.id   df4b90c9089d34eb881be38fbf13119d
#
_cell.length_a   1.000
_cell.length_b   1.000
_cell.length_c   1.000
_cell.angle_alpha   90.00
_cell.angle_beta   90.00
_cell.angle_gamma   90.00
#
_symmetry.space_group_name_H-M   'P 1'
#
loop_
_entity.id
_entity.type
_entity.pdbx_description
1 polymer ?
#
loop_
_entity_poly.entity_id
_entity_poly.type
_entity_poly.pdbx_seq_one_letter_code
_entity_poly.pdbx_strand_id
1 'polypeptide(L)'
;TGKEIAVRPENGEDRNSKIRLTFRQAVKGATVSLSADGKKFKTHIPAGVHDGQKIRLTGKGKPGRNGGKNGDLYLHITVAEDPKFTLRGRDIIMPLPITVSQAVNGAKVTAKDIDGNEITFKVPAGSSSGAEVRISGKGVVNPHENGDLVGRVEIRVPEHPNLVAKHAAKEFDKACGDFADELARER
;
A
#
# COMPACT_ATOMS: atom_id res chain seq x y z
N THR A 1 33.57 -58.28 -13.05
CA THR A 1 32.99 -57.39 -14.04
C THR A 1 31.75 -56.72 -13.45
N GLY A 2 31.96 -55.62 -12.70
CA GLY A 2 30.88 -54.86 -12.12
C GLY A 2 30.11 -54.09 -13.20
N LYS A 3 28.81 -54.17 -13.16
CA LYS A 3 27.97 -53.24 -13.95
C LYS A 3 28.16 -51.86 -13.40
N GLU A 4 28.54 -50.89 -14.24
CA GLU A 4 28.50 -49.52 -13.89
C GLU A 4 27.03 -49.10 -13.65
N ILE A 5 26.75 -48.65 -12.44
CA ILE A 5 25.42 -48.08 -12.11
C ILE A 5 25.45 -46.61 -12.55
N ALA A 6 24.67 -46.29 -13.56
CA ALA A 6 24.50 -44.90 -13.97
C ALA A 6 23.78 -44.13 -12.86
N VAL A 7 24.48 -43.19 -12.28
CA VAL A 7 23.92 -42.31 -11.27
C VAL A 7 23.24 -41.13 -11.99
N ARG A 8 21.91 -41.00 -11.82
CA ARG A 8 21.16 -39.93 -12.43
C ARG A 8 21.22 -38.67 -11.57
N PRO A 9 21.44 -37.52 -12.19
CA PRO A 9 21.27 -36.27 -11.48
C PRO A 9 19.86 -36.15 -10.91
N GLU A 10 19.75 -35.73 -9.68
CA GLU A 10 18.48 -35.46 -9.02
C GLU A 10 18.44 -34.00 -8.58
N ASN A 11 17.41 -33.25 -9.00
CA ASN A 11 17.24 -31.91 -8.57
C ASN A 11 16.74 -31.89 -7.12
N GLY A 12 17.19 -30.89 -6.37
CA GLY A 12 16.73 -30.67 -5.01
C GLY A 12 15.27 -30.23 -4.97
N GLU A 13 14.62 -30.50 -3.85
CA GLU A 13 13.26 -30.03 -3.60
C GLU A 13 13.24 -28.53 -3.33
N ASP A 14 12.13 -27.91 -3.63
CA ASP A 14 11.89 -26.52 -3.29
C ASP A 14 11.61 -26.36 -1.79
N ARG A 15 11.89 -25.18 -1.29
CA ARG A 15 11.58 -24.78 0.09
C ARG A 15 10.56 -23.66 0.08
N ASN A 16 9.83 -23.56 1.18
CA ASN A 16 8.89 -22.47 1.40
C ASN A 16 9.24 -21.78 2.73
N SER A 17 9.19 -20.46 2.74
CA SER A 17 9.41 -19.66 3.93
C SER A 17 8.39 -18.53 3.98
N LYS A 18 8.04 -18.12 5.19
CA LYS A 18 7.10 -17.02 5.41
C LYS A 18 7.84 -15.81 5.95
N ILE A 19 7.56 -14.64 5.41
CA ILE A 19 8.11 -13.38 5.89
C ILE A 19 6.97 -12.40 6.11
N ARG A 20 6.97 -11.78 7.28
CA ARG A 20 6.05 -10.71 7.62
C ARG A 20 6.78 -9.37 7.55
N LEU A 21 6.25 -8.46 6.75
CA LEU A 21 6.76 -7.10 6.62
C LEU A 21 5.77 -6.13 7.25
N THR A 22 6.29 -5.03 7.80
CA THR A 22 5.45 -3.87 8.11
C THR A 22 4.99 -3.23 6.81
N PHE A 23 3.94 -2.42 6.85
CA PHE A 23 3.48 -1.69 5.68
C PHE A 23 4.60 -0.82 5.10
N ARG A 24 5.34 -0.11 5.95
CA ARG A 24 6.46 0.73 5.53
C ARG A 24 7.57 -0.07 4.84
N GLN A 25 7.91 -1.23 5.39
CA GLN A 25 8.90 -2.12 4.75
C GLN A 25 8.44 -2.59 3.36
N ALA A 26 7.17 -2.93 3.21
CA ALA A 26 6.61 -3.33 1.93
C ALA A 26 6.66 -2.18 0.90
N VAL A 27 6.37 -0.97 1.33
CA VAL A 27 6.43 0.23 0.46
C VAL A 27 7.85 0.56 0.06
N LYS A 28 8.79 0.53 0.99
CA LYS A 28 10.18 0.97 0.78
C LYS A 28 11.09 -0.11 0.23
N GLY A 29 10.68 -1.37 0.32
CA GLY A 29 11.57 -2.50 0.17
C GLY A 29 12.37 -2.76 1.43
N ALA A 30 12.88 -3.97 1.55
CA ALA A 30 13.63 -4.38 2.73
C ALA A 30 14.69 -5.41 2.37
N THR A 31 15.77 -5.43 3.12
CA THR A 31 16.74 -6.52 3.09
C THR A 31 16.45 -7.43 4.27
N VAL A 32 16.19 -8.70 4.00
CA VAL A 32 15.86 -9.69 5.01
C VAL A 32 16.94 -10.76 5.06
N SER A 33 17.19 -11.28 6.28
CA SER A 33 18.11 -12.37 6.51
C SER A 33 17.34 -13.68 6.58
N LEU A 34 17.79 -14.66 5.82
CA LEU A 34 17.19 -15.99 5.75
C LEU A 34 18.22 -17.04 6.17
N SER A 35 17.74 -18.16 6.65
CA SER A 35 18.59 -19.28 7.01
C SER A 35 18.12 -20.54 6.26
N ALA A 36 19.06 -21.21 5.60
CA ALA A 36 18.82 -22.49 4.93
C ALA A 36 20.03 -23.40 5.19
N ASP A 37 19.78 -24.61 5.69
CA ASP A 37 20.82 -25.60 6.00
C ASP A 37 21.94 -25.05 6.90
N GLY A 38 21.57 -24.26 7.91
CA GLY A 38 22.53 -23.64 8.83
C GLY A 38 23.30 -22.46 8.25
N LYS A 39 23.11 -22.13 6.99
CA LYS A 39 23.73 -20.99 6.34
C LYS A 39 22.79 -19.82 6.30
N LYS A 40 23.28 -18.64 6.69
CA LYS A 40 22.53 -17.39 6.61
C LYS A 40 22.87 -16.67 5.30
N PHE A 41 21.86 -16.10 4.68
CA PHE A 41 22.03 -15.24 3.53
C PHE A 41 21.03 -14.10 3.57
N LYS A 42 21.35 -13.03 2.86
CA LYS A 42 20.47 -11.85 2.75
C LYS A 42 19.84 -11.81 1.39
N THR A 43 18.58 -11.40 1.35
CA THR A 43 17.89 -11.13 0.09
C THR A 43 17.17 -9.80 0.18
N HIS A 44 17.08 -9.11 -0.95
CA HIS A 44 16.37 -7.85 -1.06
C HIS A 44 14.94 -8.08 -1.52
N ILE A 45 13.99 -7.57 -0.74
CA ILE A 45 12.58 -7.55 -1.12
C ILE A 45 12.32 -6.23 -1.82
N PRO A 46 11.86 -6.24 -3.08
CA PRO A 46 11.65 -4.99 -3.81
C PRO A 46 10.53 -4.14 -3.21
N ALA A 47 10.63 -2.83 -3.42
CA ALA A 47 9.61 -1.88 -3.00
C ALA A 47 8.28 -2.17 -3.67
N GLY A 48 7.19 -2.06 -2.93
CA GLY A 48 5.84 -2.20 -3.47
C GLY A 48 5.30 -3.61 -3.49
N VAL A 49 5.88 -4.53 -2.72
CA VAL A 49 5.30 -5.88 -2.59
C VAL A 49 3.94 -5.82 -1.92
N HIS A 50 3.02 -6.65 -2.38
CA HIS A 50 1.67 -6.76 -1.86
C HIS A 50 1.56 -7.93 -0.87
N ASP A 51 0.61 -7.82 0.05
CA ASP A 51 0.25 -8.92 0.93
C ASP A 51 -0.16 -10.15 0.11
N GLY A 52 0.38 -11.30 0.48
CA GLY A 52 0.14 -12.56 -0.23
C GLY A 52 1.05 -12.79 -1.44
N GLN A 53 1.92 -11.87 -1.77
CA GLN A 53 2.85 -12.05 -2.89
C GLN A 53 3.89 -13.13 -2.57
N LYS A 54 4.25 -13.90 -3.59
CA LYS A 54 5.26 -14.96 -3.49
C LYS A 54 6.46 -14.57 -4.34
N ILE A 55 7.65 -14.63 -3.73
CA ILE A 55 8.92 -14.33 -4.39
C ILE A 55 9.73 -15.60 -4.50
N ARG A 56 10.19 -15.91 -5.72
CA ARG A 56 11.05 -17.07 -6.00
C ARG A 56 12.51 -16.67 -5.91
N LEU A 57 13.27 -17.40 -5.08
CA LEU A 57 14.72 -17.29 -5.00
C LEU A 57 15.34 -18.53 -5.64
N THR A 58 15.85 -18.37 -6.83
CA THR A 58 16.40 -19.48 -7.61
C THR A 58 17.64 -20.09 -6.94
N GLY A 59 17.66 -21.42 -6.84
CA GLY A 59 18.78 -22.17 -6.30
C GLY A 59 18.95 -22.12 -4.79
N LYS A 60 17.98 -21.56 -4.05
CA LYS A 60 18.02 -21.45 -2.59
C LYS A 60 17.17 -22.50 -1.86
N GLY A 61 16.66 -23.49 -2.58
CA GLY A 61 15.99 -24.65 -2.01
C GLY A 61 16.97 -25.70 -1.51
N LYS A 62 16.51 -26.94 -1.43
CA LYS A 62 17.36 -28.07 -0.99
C LYS A 62 18.41 -28.38 -2.05
N PRO A 63 19.60 -28.87 -1.63
CA PRO A 63 20.65 -29.26 -2.57
C PRO A 63 20.20 -30.38 -3.49
N GLY A 64 20.63 -30.32 -4.74
CA GLY A 64 20.53 -31.46 -5.66
C GLY A 64 21.54 -32.56 -5.34
N ARG A 65 21.38 -33.71 -5.95
CA ARG A 65 22.27 -34.85 -5.83
C ARG A 65 22.84 -35.22 -7.18
N ASN A 66 24.04 -35.81 -7.15
CA ASN A 66 24.69 -36.37 -8.35
C ASN A 66 24.77 -35.35 -9.51
N GLY A 67 25.10 -34.09 -9.21
CA GLY A 67 25.18 -33.01 -10.20
C GLY A 67 23.86 -32.38 -10.55
N GLY A 68 22.78 -32.76 -9.87
CA GLY A 68 21.48 -32.10 -10.03
C GLY A 68 21.49 -30.67 -9.47
N LYS A 69 20.59 -29.86 -9.94
CA LYS A 69 20.44 -28.46 -9.52
C LYS A 69 19.79 -28.39 -8.14
N ASN A 70 20.13 -27.35 -7.37
CA ASN A 70 19.39 -27.03 -6.16
C ASN A 70 17.94 -26.67 -6.51
N GLY A 71 17.03 -26.96 -5.60
CA GLY A 71 15.66 -26.44 -5.69
C GLY A 71 15.62 -24.93 -5.44
N ASP A 72 14.45 -24.37 -5.45
CA ASP A 72 14.22 -22.95 -5.25
C ASP A 72 13.59 -22.71 -3.87
N LEU A 73 13.74 -21.49 -3.37
CA LEU A 73 13.06 -21.04 -2.17
C LEU A 73 11.96 -20.07 -2.56
N TYR A 74 10.75 -20.34 -2.11
CA TYR A 74 9.59 -19.46 -2.28
C TYR A 74 9.34 -18.71 -0.97
N LEU A 75 9.44 -17.39 -1.05
CA LEU A 75 9.11 -16.51 0.06
C LEU A 75 7.64 -16.08 -0.05
N HIS A 76 6.86 -16.42 0.96
CA HIS A 76 5.46 -16.02 1.08
C HIS A 76 5.41 -14.75 1.92
N ILE A 77 5.09 -13.64 1.28
CA ILE A 77 5.11 -12.32 1.91
C ILE A 77 3.75 -12.04 2.55
N THR A 78 3.78 -11.71 3.82
CA THR A 78 2.64 -11.14 4.54
C THR A 78 2.96 -9.69 4.87
N VAL A 79 2.07 -8.78 4.54
CA VAL A 79 2.21 -7.37 4.86
C VAL A 79 1.21 -7.01 5.95
N ALA A 80 1.71 -6.46 7.05
CA ALA A 80 0.86 -5.98 8.13
C ALA A 80 0.03 -4.78 7.66
N GLU A 81 -1.24 -4.74 8.07
CA GLU A 81 -2.09 -3.59 7.81
C GLU A 81 -1.57 -2.36 8.55
N ASP A 82 -1.70 -1.20 7.93
CA ASP A 82 -1.46 0.08 8.56
C ASP A 82 -2.80 0.76 8.86
N PRO A 83 -2.98 1.40 10.02
CA PRO A 83 -4.25 2.03 10.37
C PRO A 83 -4.62 3.21 9.48
N LYS A 84 -3.69 3.77 8.72
CA LYS A 84 -3.89 4.97 7.92
C LYS A 84 -3.68 4.74 6.43
N PHE A 85 -2.64 4.00 6.05
CA PHE A 85 -2.22 3.85 4.66
C PHE A 85 -2.63 2.50 4.08
N THR A 86 -3.01 2.51 2.80
CA THR A 86 -3.21 1.28 2.01
C THR A 86 -2.44 1.39 0.71
N LEU A 87 -2.14 0.25 0.11
CA LEU A 87 -1.44 0.18 -1.17
C LEU A 87 -2.42 -0.23 -2.27
N ARG A 88 -2.44 0.55 -3.34
CA ARG A 88 -3.23 0.26 -4.54
C ARG A 88 -2.30 0.33 -5.75
N GLY A 89 -1.85 -0.83 -6.22
CA GLY A 89 -0.79 -0.86 -7.21
C GLY A 89 0.49 -0.24 -6.65
N ARG A 90 0.94 0.85 -7.24
CA ARG A 90 2.08 1.64 -6.76
C ARG A 90 1.68 2.88 -6.01
N ASP A 91 0.39 3.15 -5.89
CA ASP A 91 -0.11 4.30 -5.18
C ASP A 91 -0.31 3.98 -3.70
N ILE A 92 0.03 4.93 -2.86
CA ILE A 92 -0.26 4.90 -1.44
C ILE A 92 -1.51 5.74 -1.21
N ILE A 93 -2.54 5.13 -0.64
CA ILE A 93 -3.81 5.78 -0.38
C ILE A 93 -3.91 6.10 1.10
N MET A 94 -4.34 7.32 1.42
CA MET A 94 -4.61 7.73 2.80
C MET A 94 -5.92 8.52 2.87
N PRO A 95 -6.64 8.46 4.00
CA PRO A 95 -7.78 9.33 4.19
C PRO A 95 -7.32 10.78 4.34
N LEU A 96 -8.08 11.69 3.77
CA LEU A 96 -7.86 13.13 3.89
C LEU A 96 -9.13 13.78 4.47
N PRO A 97 -9.27 13.76 5.80
CA PRO A 97 -10.42 14.37 6.43
C PRO A 97 -10.37 15.89 6.32
N ILE A 98 -11.47 16.48 5.89
CA ILE A 98 -11.61 17.92 5.72
C ILE A 98 -12.97 18.41 6.22
N THR A 99 -13.09 19.70 6.42
CA THR A 99 -14.34 20.34 6.78
C THR A 99 -15.22 20.58 5.54
N VAL A 100 -16.50 20.86 5.77
CA VAL A 100 -17.42 21.27 4.71
C VAL A 100 -16.91 22.54 4.01
N SER A 101 -16.44 23.52 4.76
CA SER A 101 -15.91 24.76 4.19
C SER A 101 -14.70 24.51 3.28
N GLN A 102 -13.79 23.64 3.70
CA GLN A 102 -12.64 23.27 2.88
C GLN A 102 -13.05 22.54 1.60
N ALA A 103 -14.05 21.70 1.68
CA ALA A 103 -14.57 20.98 0.51
C ALA A 103 -15.23 21.93 -0.50
N VAL A 104 -16.00 22.90 -0.01
CA VAL A 104 -16.74 23.86 -0.84
C VAL A 104 -15.79 24.87 -1.49
N ASN A 105 -14.89 25.43 -0.71
CA ASN A 105 -14.03 26.54 -1.14
C ASN A 105 -12.70 26.09 -1.74
N GLY A 106 -12.34 24.82 -1.56
CA GLY A 106 -10.99 24.38 -1.80
C GLY A 106 -10.07 24.79 -0.66
N ALA A 107 -8.98 24.07 -0.52
CA ALA A 107 -8.02 24.33 0.55
C ALA A 107 -6.68 23.66 0.26
N LYS A 108 -5.62 24.20 0.86
CA LYS A 108 -4.36 23.50 1.00
C LYS A 108 -4.39 22.77 2.35
N VAL A 109 -4.34 21.44 2.31
CA VAL A 109 -4.50 20.61 3.49
C VAL A 109 -3.18 19.92 3.78
N THR A 110 -2.63 20.17 4.94
CA THR A 110 -1.38 19.55 5.39
C THR A 110 -1.67 18.22 6.06
N ALA A 111 -0.88 17.21 5.71
CA ALA A 111 -0.96 15.89 6.30
C ALA A 111 0.45 15.33 6.47
N LYS A 112 0.57 14.15 7.08
CA LYS A 112 1.86 13.45 7.23
C LYS A 112 1.89 12.23 6.32
N ASP A 113 3.00 12.09 5.61
CA ASP A 113 3.25 10.94 4.76
C ASP A 113 3.68 9.72 5.59
N ILE A 114 4.03 8.63 4.90
CA ILE A 114 4.45 7.38 5.55
C ILE A 114 5.74 7.52 6.36
N ASP A 115 6.57 8.51 6.05
CA ASP A 115 7.80 8.81 6.77
C ASP A 115 7.60 9.81 7.91
N GLY A 116 6.37 10.29 8.10
CA GLY A 116 6.05 11.30 9.11
C GLY A 116 6.38 12.73 8.68
N ASN A 117 6.74 12.94 7.43
CA ASN A 117 7.02 14.27 6.89
C ASN A 117 5.73 14.97 6.50
N GLU A 118 5.70 16.29 6.69
CA GLU A 118 4.57 17.10 6.25
C GLU A 118 4.50 17.18 4.73
N ILE A 119 3.31 17.00 4.22
CA ILE A 119 2.96 17.16 2.82
C ILE A 119 1.70 17.99 2.70
N THR A 120 1.51 18.63 1.57
CA THR A 120 0.36 19.49 1.32
C THR A 120 -0.42 18.98 0.12
N PHE A 121 -1.72 18.71 0.35
CA PHE A 121 -2.66 18.39 -0.71
C PHE A 121 -3.41 19.66 -1.12
N LYS A 122 -3.55 19.87 -2.42
CA LYS A 122 -4.36 20.94 -2.98
C LYS A 122 -5.75 20.41 -3.30
N VAL A 123 -6.68 20.61 -2.38
CA VAL A 123 -8.07 20.17 -2.54
C VAL A 123 -8.82 21.19 -3.39
N PRO A 124 -9.33 20.80 -4.57
CA PRO A 124 -10.10 21.71 -5.40
C PRO A 124 -11.42 22.12 -4.75
N ALA A 125 -11.91 23.32 -5.05
CA ALA A 125 -13.24 23.75 -4.66
C ALA A 125 -14.30 22.79 -5.24
N GLY A 126 -15.33 22.49 -4.45
CA GLY A 126 -16.39 21.58 -4.87
C GLY A 126 -16.01 20.09 -4.80
N SER A 127 -15.06 19.75 -3.97
CA SER A 127 -14.67 18.35 -3.77
C SER A 127 -15.65 17.63 -2.85
N SER A 128 -16.17 16.50 -3.30
CA SER A 128 -17.03 15.64 -2.47
C SER A 128 -16.23 14.51 -1.81
N SER A 129 -16.82 13.86 -0.81
CA SER A 129 -16.23 12.67 -0.20
C SER A 129 -15.97 11.61 -1.27
N GLY A 130 -14.83 10.95 -1.17
CA GLY A 130 -14.38 9.97 -2.16
C GLY A 130 -13.52 10.53 -3.28
N ALA A 131 -13.50 11.86 -3.48
CA ALA A 131 -12.59 12.48 -4.44
C ALA A 131 -11.13 12.18 -4.07
N GLU A 132 -10.31 11.95 -5.07
CA GLU A 132 -8.90 11.64 -4.87
C GLU A 132 -8.03 12.79 -5.30
N VAL A 133 -7.14 13.21 -4.40
CA VAL A 133 -6.17 14.28 -4.63
C VAL A 133 -4.79 13.65 -4.63
N ARG A 134 -4.02 13.87 -5.69
CA ARG A 134 -2.73 13.19 -5.86
C ARG A 134 -1.55 14.11 -5.64
N ILE A 135 -0.50 13.55 -5.04
CA ILE A 135 0.83 14.13 -5.04
C ILE A 135 1.71 13.21 -5.87
N SER A 136 2.12 13.70 -7.01
CA SER A 136 2.87 12.92 -8.00
C SER A 136 4.21 12.43 -7.47
N GLY A 137 4.53 11.16 -7.73
CA GLY A 137 5.82 10.58 -7.41
C GLY A 137 6.06 10.27 -5.94
N LYS A 138 5.06 10.42 -5.06
CA LYS A 138 5.18 10.22 -3.62
C LYS A 138 4.57 8.91 -3.11
N GLY A 139 4.23 8.00 -4.02
CA GLY A 139 3.84 6.63 -3.69
C GLY A 139 5.04 5.70 -3.57
N VAL A 140 4.91 4.50 -4.09
CA VAL A 140 6.03 3.56 -4.16
C VAL A 140 7.06 4.07 -5.16
N VAL A 141 8.31 4.18 -4.72
CA VAL A 141 9.42 4.58 -5.59
C VAL A 141 10.07 3.31 -6.15
N ASN A 142 10.12 3.22 -7.47
CA ASN A 142 10.63 2.07 -8.18
C ASN A 142 11.47 2.54 -9.37
N PRO A 143 12.50 1.77 -9.82
CA PRO A 143 13.41 2.23 -10.87
C PRO A 143 12.76 2.59 -12.21
N HIS A 144 11.59 2.03 -12.50
CA HIS A 144 10.92 2.22 -13.79
C HIS A 144 9.82 3.27 -13.74
N GLU A 145 9.10 3.36 -12.65
CA GLU A 145 7.94 4.23 -12.51
C GLU A 145 7.59 4.43 -11.04
N ASN A 146 7.41 5.67 -10.63
CA ASN A 146 6.96 5.98 -9.28
C ASN A 146 5.42 6.03 -9.24
N GLY A 147 4.87 5.55 -8.14
CA GLY A 147 3.46 5.76 -7.83
C GLY A 147 3.22 7.13 -7.20
N ASP A 148 1.98 7.40 -6.89
CA ASP A 148 1.54 8.64 -6.27
C ASP A 148 1.09 8.43 -4.83
N LEU A 149 1.13 9.49 -4.05
CA LEU A 149 0.42 9.55 -2.78
C LEU A 149 -0.96 10.13 -3.06
N VAL A 150 -2.00 9.39 -2.68
CA VAL A 150 -3.39 9.74 -2.96
C VAL A 150 -4.11 10.02 -1.65
N GLY A 151 -4.60 11.25 -1.48
CA GLY A 151 -5.49 11.63 -0.40
C GLY A 151 -6.94 11.44 -0.85
N ARG A 152 -7.68 10.58 -0.15
CA ARG A 152 -9.11 10.39 -0.41
C ARG A 152 -9.90 11.31 0.49
N VAL A 153 -10.57 12.26 -0.10
CA VAL A 153 -11.37 13.27 0.61
C VAL A 153 -12.46 12.61 1.44
N GLU A 154 -12.51 13.00 2.69
CA GLU A 154 -13.49 12.57 3.68
C GLU A 154 -14.05 13.81 4.35
N ILE A 155 -15.24 14.23 3.96
CA ILE A 155 -15.88 15.40 4.59
C ILE A 155 -16.46 14.96 5.93
N ARG A 156 -15.99 15.57 6.99
CA ARG A 156 -16.48 15.26 8.35
C ARG A 156 -17.18 16.45 8.96
N VAL A 157 -18.17 16.16 9.77
CA VAL A 157 -18.90 17.17 10.55
C VAL A 157 -18.65 16.91 12.04
N PRO A 158 -18.70 17.95 12.89
CA PRO A 158 -18.59 17.75 14.34
C PRO A 158 -19.74 16.86 14.84
N GLU A 159 -19.44 15.96 15.76
CA GLU A 159 -20.42 15.06 16.34
C GLU A 159 -21.49 15.81 17.16
N HIS A 160 -21.08 16.87 17.86
CA HIS A 160 -21.95 17.68 18.74
C HIS A 160 -21.88 19.17 18.35
N PRO A 161 -22.43 19.57 17.19
CA PRO A 161 -22.39 20.96 16.77
C PRO A 161 -23.27 21.83 17.67
N ASN A 162 -22.82 23.06 17.91
CA ASN A 162 -23.63 24.03 18.66
C ASN A 162 -24.75 24.62 17.80
N LEU A 163 -25.62 25.45 18.41
CA LEU A 163 -26.77 26.03 17.70
C LEU A 163 -26.36 26.92 16.54
N VAL A 164 -25.28 27.68 16.71
CA VAL A 164 -24.77 28.56 15.64
C VAL A 164 -24.32 27.73 14.42
N ALA A 165 -23.59 26.66 14.65
CA ALA A 165 -23.15 25.76 13.58
C ALA A 165 -24.34 25.12 12.86
N LYS A 166 -25.34 24.65 13.61
CA LYS A 166 -26.56 24.06 13.04
C LYS A 166 -27.29 25.04 12.15
N HIS A 167 -27.43 26.30 12.61
CA HIS A 167 -28.06 27.35 11.82
C HIS A 167 -27.27 27.65 10.56
N ALA A 168 -25.96 27.79 10.66
CA ALA A 168 -25.10 28.06 9.51
C ALA A 168 -25.20 26.94 8.45
N ALA A 169 -25.30 25.67 8.90
CA ALA A 169 -25.48 24.54 7.98
C ALA A 169 -26.82 24.64 7.21
N LYS A 170 -27.90 25.02 7.89
CA LYS A 170 -29.21 25.23 7.22
C LYS A 170 -29.14 26.36 6.21
N GLU A 171 -28.48 27.45 6.55
CA GLU A 171 -28.31 28.59 5.64
C GLU A 171 -27.46 28.20 4.42
N PHE A 172 -26.46 27.37 4.61
CA PHE A 172 -25.67 26.83 3.51
C PHE A 172 -26.54 26.00 2.55
N ASP A 173 -27.37 25.08 3.08
CA ASP A 173 -28.28 24.28 2.25
C ASP A 173 -29.21 25.16 1.41
N LYS A 174 -29.76 26.22 2.01
CA LYS A 174 -30.61 27.20 1.28
C LYS A 174 -29.84 27.90 0.15
N ALA A 175 -28.60 28.29 0.42
CA ALA A 175 -27.75 28.94 -0.58
C ALA A 175 -27.38 28.00 -1.76
N CYS A 176 -27.42 26.69 -1.55
CA CYS A 176 -27.17 25.71 -2.60
C CYS A 176 -28.35 25.47 -3.56
N GLY A 177 -29.46 26.15 -3.36
CA GLY A 177 -30.64 26.06 -4.24
C GLY A 177 -31.32 24.71 -4.16
N ASP A 178 -31.44 24.01 -5.29
CA ASP A 178 -32.14 22.71 -5.39
C ASP A 178 -31.23 21.51 -5.19
N PHE A 179 -30.01 21.70 -4.70
CA PHE A 179 -29.03 20.61 -4.52
C PHE A 179 -29.55 19.49 -3.60
N ALA A 180 -30.26 19.84 -2.51
CA ALA A 180 -30.86 18.86 -1.64
C ALA A 180 -31.89 17.97 -2.37
N ASP A 181 -32.67 18.56 -3.27
CA ASP A 181 -33.62 17.81 -4.10
C ASP A 181 -32.91 16.90 -5.11
N GLU A 182 -31.81 17.34 -5.67
CA GLU A 182 -30.97 16.51 -6.55
C GLU A 182 -30.48 15.26 -5.81
N LEU A 183 -29.97 15.44 -4.58
CA LEU A 183 -29.52 14.31 -3.77
C LEU A 183 -30.67 13.35 -3.43
N ALA A 184 -31.85 13.89 -3.15
CA ALA A 184 -33.03 13.07 -2.86
C ALA A 184 -33.39 12.18 -4.05
N ARG A 185 -33.23 12.64 -5.26
CA ARG A 185 -33.49 11.85 -6.47
C ARG A 185 -32.48 10.73 -6.71
N GLU A 186 -31.27 10.85 -6.16
CA GLU A 186 -30.22 9.83 -6.26
C GLU A 186 -30.33 8.72 -5.22
N ARG A 187 -31.07 8.96 -4.16
CA ARG A 187 -31.20 7.97 -3.03
C ARG A 187 -32.19 6.85 -3.31
#